data_b03276b84ebf8a68820d7096bf3bf86f
#
_entry.id   b03276b84ebf8a68820d7096bf3bf86f
#
_cell.length_a   1.000
_cell.length_b   1.000
_cell.length_c   1.000
_cell.angle_alpha   90.00
_cell.angle_beta   90.00
_cell.angle_gamma   90.00
#
_symmetry.space_group_name_H-M   'P 1'
#
loop_
_entity.id
_entity.type
_entity.pdbx_description
1 polymer ?
#
loop_
_entity_poly.entity_id
_entity_poly.type
_entity_poly.pdbx_seq_one_letter_code
_entity_poly.pdbx_strand_id
1 'polypeptide(L)'
;VAIDAKKVSGPGETPRWEIFTHGGRKPTGLDAVEWAMKMEALGAGEILLTSMDQDGMKNGFDLGVTRAISDALGIPVIATGGVGNLQHLADGVIEGHASAVLAASIFHFGEYTVPEAKAYMAARGIVVR
;
A
#
# COMPACT_ATOMS: atom_id res chain seq x y z
N VAL A 1 -9.98 6.42 -5.91
CA VAL A 1 -9.75 5.29 -6.82
C VAL A 1 -9.02 4.19 -6.09
N ALA A 2 -9.53 2.98 -6.15
CA ALA A 2 -8.92 1.80 -5.55
C ALA A 2 -8.14 1.00 -6.61
N ILE A 3 -6.94 0.58 -6.26
CA ILE A 3 -6.08 -0.24 -7.13
C ILE A 3 -5.66 -1.48 -6.35
N ASP A 4 -5.96 -2.66 -6.91
CA ASP A 4 -5.49 -3.94 -6.40
C ASP A 4 -4.32 -4.39 -7.27
N ALA A 5 -3.12 -4.42 -6.70
CA ALA A 5 -1.89 -4.68 -7.45
C ALA A 5 -1.22 -5.98 -7.01
N LYS A 6 -0.67 -6.72 -7.98
CA LYS A 6 0.20 -7.88 -7.76
C LYS A 6 1.49 -7.72 -8.52
N LYS A 7 2.59 -8.18 -7.92
CA LYS A 7 3.89 -8.22 -8.58
C LYS A 7 3.88 -9.30 -9.67
N VAL A 8 4.24 -8.93 -10.89
CA VAL A 8 4.27 -9.84 -12.04
C VAL A 8 5.67 -10.03 -12.62
N SER A 9 6.68 -9.36 -12.07
CA SER A 9 8.07 -9.54 -12.45
C SER A 9 8.69 -10.72 -11.71
N GLY A 10 9.61 -11.42 -12.36
CA GLY A 10 10.37 -12.50 -11.74
C GLY A 10 11.64 -12.02 -11.03
N PRO A 11 12.36 -12.95 -10.36
CA PRO A 11 13.65 -12.64 -9.75
C PRO A 11 14.65 -12.12 -10.79
N GLY A 12 15.36 -11.04 -10.46
CA GLY A 12 16.35 -10.44 -11.36
C GLY A 12 15.77 -9.55 -12.46
N GLU A 13 14.45 -9.47 -12.59
CA GLU A 13 13.80 -8.57 -13.54
C GLU A 13 13.55 -7.20 -12.88
N THR A 14 13.37 -6.16 -13.69
CA THR A 14 12.91 -4.86 -13.21
C THR A 14 11.53 -5.03 -12.57
N PRO A 15 11.32 -4.56 -11.32
CA PRO A 15 10.04 -4.73 -10.63
C PRO A 15 8.88 -4.12 -11.41
N ARG A 16 7.83 -4.90 -11.58
CA ARG A 16 6.58 -4.53 -12.25
C ARG A 16 5.39 -5.04 -11.46
N TRP A 17 4.29 -4.27 -11.47
CA TRP A 17 3.03 -4.67 -10.84
C TRP A 17 1.89 -4.47 -11.81
N GLU A 18 0.93 -5.35 -11.75
CA GLU A 18 -0.25 -5.36 -12.62
C GLU A 18 -1.51 -5.24 -11.81
N ILE A 19 -2.53 -4.57 -12.36
CA ILE A 19 -3.84 -4.46 -11.72
C ILE A 19 -4.59 -5.77 -11.90
N PHE A 20 -5.17 -6.26 -10.79
CA PHE A 20 -6.01 -7.43 -10.75
C PHE A 20 -7.42 -7.04 -10.32
N THR A 21 -8.41 -7.83 -10.75
CA THR A 21 -9.81 -7.67 -10.38
C THR A 21 -10.33 -8.95 -9.76
N HIS A 22 -11.60 -8.97 -9.34
CA HIS A 22 -12.25 -10.14 -8.73
C HIS A 22 -11.48 -10.72 -7.53
N GLY A 23 -11.08 -9.85 -6.59
CA GLY A 23 -10.37 -10.28 -5.39
C GLY A 23 -8.96 -10.80 -5.68
N GLY A 24 -8.32 -10.29 -6.71
CA GLY A 24 -6.97 -10.66 -7.10
C GLY A 24 -6.90 -11.91 -7.98
N ARG A 25 -8.03 -12.38 -8.50
CA ARG A 25 -8.09 -13.61 -9.31
C ARG A 25 -7.88 -13.37 -10.80
N LYS A 26 -8.24 -12.18 -11.31
CA LYS A 26 -8.26 -11.92 -12.74
C LYS A 26 -7.27 -10.81 -13.11
N PRO A 27 -6.20 -11.12 -13.85
CA PRO A 27 -5.27 -10.10 -14.35
C PRO A 27 -5.94 -9.25 -15.43
N THR A 28 -5.62 -7.96 -15.45
CA THR A 28 -6.17 -7.01 -16.42
C THR A 28 -5.19 -6.70 -17.56
N GLY A 29 -3.91 -7.00 -17.40
CA GLY A 29 -2.86 -6.59 -18.32
C GLY A 29 -2.44 -5.12 -18.15
N LEU A 30 -3.01 -4.40 -17.18
CA LEU A 30 -2.71 -2.99 -16.95
C LEU A 30 -1.61 -2.81 -15.93
N ASP A 31 -0.58 -2.03 -16.26
CA ASP A 31 0.48 -1.67 -15.32
C ASP A 31 -0.09 -0.77 -14.20
N ALA A 32 0.19 -1.15 -12.95
CA ALA A 32 -0.38 -0.46 -11.79
C ALA A 32 0.09 1.00 -11.67
N VAL A 33 1.37 1.27 -11.93
CA VAL A 33 1.93 2.62 -11.85
C VAL A 33 1.36 3.50 -12.97
N GLU A 34 1.35 3.02 -14.20
CA GLU A 34 0.80 3.75 -15.35
C GLU A 34 -0.68 4.03 -15.17
N TRP A 35 -1.45 3.06 -14.67
CA TRP A 35 -2.87 3.23 -14.40
C TRP A 35 -3.11 4.29 -13.33
N ALA A 36 -2.30 4.28 -12.25
CA ALA A 36 -2.41 5.29 -11.19
C ALA A 36 -2.15 6.69 -11.73
N MET A 37 -1.13 6.86 -12.58
CA MET A 37 -0.84 8.14 -13.24
C MET A 37 -1.98 8.60 -14.13
N LYS A 38 -2.61 7.67 -14.85
CA LYS A 38 -3.78 7.96 -15.69
C LYS A 38 -4.97 8.41 -14.85
N MET A 39 -5.21 7.77 -13.71
CA MET A 39 -6.30 8.15 -12.80
C MET A 39 -6.08 9.55 -12.22
N GLU A 40 -4.85 9.89 -11.86
CA GLU A 40 -4.52 11.25 -11.42
C GLU A 40 -4.81 12.27 -12.53
N ALA A 41 -4.38 11.99 -13.74
CA ALA A 41 -4.63 12.87 -14.89
C ALA A 41 -6.12 13.07 -15.17
N LEU A 42 -6.96 12.07 -14.85
CA LEU A 42 -8.42 12.13 -15.01
C LEU A 42 -9.12 12.78 -13.80
N GLY A 43 -8.39 13.24 -12.81
CA GLY A 43 -8.94 13.99 -11.69
C GLY A 43 -9.14 13.23 -10.39
N ALA A 44 -8.53 12.05 -10.23
CA ALA A 44 -8.58 11.33 -8.96
C ALA A 44 -7.94 12.15 -7.84
N GLY A 45 -8.58 12.22 -6.67
CA GLY A 45 -8.10 12.97 -5.53
C GLY A 45 -7.19 12.17 -4.59
N GLU A 46 -7.26 10.84 -4.64
CA GLU A 46 -6.43 9.93 -3.84
C GLU A 46 -6.46 8.53 -4.44
N ILE A 47 -5.48 7.72 -4.08
CA ILE A 47 -5.39 6.32 -4.48
C ILE A 47 -5.40 5.43 -3.23
N LEU A 48 -6.32 4.47 -3.18
CA LEU A 48 -6.29 3.39 -2.20
C LEU A 48 -5.59 2.18 -2.86
N LEU A 49 -4.39 1.90 -2.40
CA LEU A 49 -3.54 0.86 -2.99
C LEU A 49 -3.51 -0.38 -2.10
N THR A 50 -4.02 -1.49 -2.61
CA THR A 50 -3.94 -2.80 -1.96
C THR A 50 -2.88 -3.65 -2.65
N SER A 51 -1.89 -4.09 -1.89
CA SER A 51 -0.95 -5.10 -2.36
C SER A 51 -1.57 -6.48 -2.15
N MET A 52 -2.03 -7.09 -3.23
CA MET A 52 -2.72 -8.39 -3.15
C MET A 52 -1.77 -9.53 -2.78
N ASP A 53 -0.48 -9.40 -3.08
CA ASP A 53 0.53 -10.39 -2.68
C ASP A 53 0.74 -10.42 -1.17
N GLN A 54 0.53 -9.30 -0.49
CA GLN A 54 0.76 -9.15 0.95
C GLN A 54 -0.52 -9.20 1.76
N ASP A 55 -1.69 -9.01 1.12
CA ASP A 55 -2.96 -8.97 1.84
C ASP A 55 -3.23 -10.27 2.59
N GLY A 56 -3.43 -10.17 3.91
CA GLY A 56 -3.63 -11.32 4.78
C GLY A 56 -2.36 -12.07 5.18
N MET A 57 -1.20 -11.74 4.65
CA MET A 57 0.06 -12.45 4.90
C MET A 57 0.80 -11.96 6.15
N LYS A 58 0.50 -10.78 6.66
CA LYS A 58 1.15 -10.15 7.82
C LYS A 58 2.67 -9.97 7.68
N ASN A 59 3.16 -9.85 6.44
CA ASN A 59 4.58 -9.65 6.14
C ASN A 59 4.94 -8.18 5.88
N GLY A 60 3.99 -7.27 6.07
CA GLY A 60 4.11 -5.85 5.77
C GLY A 60 3.53 -5.50 4.40
N PHE A 61 3.51 -4.21 4.09
CA PHE A 61 3.09 -3.72 2.77
C PHE A 61 4.09 -4.15 1.70
N ASP A 62 3.66 -4.23 0.45
CA ASP A 62 4.60 -4.24 -0.67
C ASP A 62 5.16 -2.82 -0.82
N LEU A 63 6.32 -2.58 -0.21
CA LEU A 63 6.94 -1.26 -0.18
C LEU A 63 7.40 -0.82 -1.57
N GLY A 64 7.73 -1.76 -2.44
CA GLY A 64 8.14 -1.47 -3.81
C GLY A 64 7.04 -0.79 -4.62
N VAL A 65 5.84 -1.38 -4.68
CA VAL A 65 4.72 -0.78 -5.42
C VAL A 65 4.19 0.47 -4.72
N THR A 66 4.17 0.48 -3.40
CA THR A 66 3.73 1.64 -2.61
C THR A 66 4.61 2.86 -2.91
N ARG A 67 5.91 2.67 -2.88
CA ARG A 67 6.87 3.74 -3.18
C ARG A 67 6.83 4.17 -4.65
N ALA A 68 6.76 3.20 -5.58
CA ALA A 68 6.72 3.50 -7.01
C ALA A 68 5.50 4.37 -7.36
N ILE A 69 4.32 4.04 -6.83
CA ILE A 69 3.10 4.82 -7.07
C ILE A 69 3.14 6.14 -6.32
N SER A 70 3.54 6.15 -5.05
CA SER A 70 3.61 7.38 -4.25
C SER A 70 4.55 8.42 -4.87
N ASP A 71 5.71 7.98 -5.36
CA ASP A 71 6.70 8.89 -5.97
C ASP A 71 6.28 9.36 -7.37
N ALA A 72 5.44 8.60 -8.08
CA ALA A 72 4.96 8.96 -9.41
C ALA A 72 3.80 9.96 -9.37
N LEU A 73 3.10 10.09 -8.25
CA LEU A 73 1.88 10.90 -8.13
C LEU A 73 2.07 12.12 -7.23
N GLY A 74 1.27 13.16 -7.50
CA GLY A 74 1.14 14.32 -6.63
C GLY A 74 -0.04 14.26 -5.67
N ILE A 75 -0.85 13.18 -5.71
CA ILE A 75 -2.00 12.99 -4.84
C ILE A 75 -1.71 11.97 -3.74
N PRO A 76 -2.46 11.98 -2.62
CA PRO A 76 -2.25 11.03 -1.54
C PRO A 76 -2.43 9.57 -1.97
N VAL A 77 -1.55 8.70 -1.46
CA VAL A 77 -1.64 7.25 -1.63
C VAL A 77 -1.84 6.62 -0.25
N ILE A 78 -2.88 5.82 -0.12
CA ILE A 78 -3.22 5.09 1.09
C ILE A 78 -2.81 3.64 0.90
N ALA A 79 -1.83 3.16 1.67
CA ALA A 79 -1.34 1.80 1.56
C ALA A 79 -2.15 0.85 2.45
N THR A 80 -2.50 -0.30 1.91
CA THR A 80 -3.19 -1.38 2.63
C THR A 80 -2.69 -2.75 2.16
N GLY A 81 -2.92 -3.77 2.98
CA GLY A 81 -2.56 -5.16 2.69
C GLY A 81 -1.26 -5.60 3.35
N GLY A 82 -1.34 -6.57 4.24
CA GLY A 82 -0.18 -7.27 4.77
C GLY A 82 0.36 -6.81 6.13
N VAL A 83 -0.28 -5.85 6.79
CA VAL A 83 0.20 -5.36 8.10
C VAL A 83 0.08 -6.47 9.15
N GLY A 84 1.21 -6.81 9.79
CA GLY A 84 1.28 -7.80 10.84
C GLY A 84 1.73 -7.24 12.20
N ASN A 85 2.32 -6.05 12.22
CA ASN A 85 2.77 -5.38 13.45
C ASN A 85 2.88 -3.86 13.24
N LEU A 86 3.21 -3.14 14.30
CA LEU A 86 3.29 -1.67 14.25
C LEU A 86 4.45 -1.16 13.37
N GLN A 87 5.55 -1.91 13.30
CA GLN A 87 6.69 -1.57 12.43
C GLN A 87 6.26 -1.50 10.97
N HIS A 88 5.38 -2.39 10.53
CA HIS A 88 4.86 -2.39 9.17
C HIS A 88 4.11 -1.10 8.82
N LEU A 89 3.36 -0.53 9.77
CA LEU A 89 2.69 0.76 9.57
C LEU A 89 3.71 1.89 9.34
N ALA A 90 4.75 1.93 10.17
CA ALA A 90 5.81 2.93 10.02
C ALA A 90 6.56 2.77 8.70
N ASP A 91 6.86 1.52 8.29
CA ASP A 91 7.53 1.23 7.03
C ASP A 91 6.74 1.72 5.82
N GLY A 92 5.42 1.58 5.85
CA GLY A 92 4.54 2.07 4.77
C GLY A 92 4.68 3.57 4.53
N VAL A 93 4.85 4.35 5.58
CA VAL A 93 5.03 5.81 5.48
C VAL A 93 6.48 6.17 5.17
N ILE A 94 7.43 5.63 5.93
CA ILE A 94 8.85 6.04 5.84
C ILE A 94 9.50 5.49 4.58
N GLU A 95 9.36 4.21 4.30
CA GLU A 95 10.02 3.55 3.16
C GLU A 95 9.12 3.47 1.93
N GLY A 96 7.82 3.29 2.13
CA GLY A 96 6.84 3.24 1.06
C GLY A 96 6.39 4.61 0.57
N HIS A 97 6.68 5.68 1.30
CA HIS A 97 6.27 7.06 1.01
C HIS A 97 4.75 7.26 0.97
N ALA A 98 3.97 6.37 1.57
CA ALA A 98 2.51 6.51 1.62
C ALA A 98 2.11 7.72 2.47
N SER A 99 1.02 8.37 2.07
CA SER A 99 0.42 9.48 2.82
C SER A 99 -0.41 9.00 4.01
N ALA A 100 -0.96 7.79 3.91
CA ALA A 100 -1.70 7.13 4.96
C ALA A 100 -1.55 5.62 4.85
N VAL A 101 -1.80 4.92 5.94
CA VAL A 101 -1.74 3.47 6.01
C VAL A 101 -3.00 2.93 6.65
N LEU A 102 -3.42 1.74 6.22
CA LEU A 102 -4.62 1.08 6.71
C LEU A 102 -4.26 -0.36 7.10
N ALA A 103 -4.73 -0.76 8.25
CA ALA A 103 -4.58 -2.13 8.73
C ALA A 103 -5.91 -2.63 9.25
N ALA A 104 -6.18 -3.91 9.06
CA ALA A 104 -7.43 -4.52 9.51
C ALA A 104 -7.19 -5.63 10.54
N SER A 105 -6.44 -6.67 10.19
CA SER A 105 -6.33 -7.86 11.02
C SER A 105 -5.71 -7.61 12.41
N ILE A 106 -4.68 -6.78 12.51
CA ILE A 106 -4.04 -6.51 13.81
C ILE A 106 -4.97 -5.79 14.80
N PHE A 107 -5.90 -4.98 14.31
CA PHE A 107 -6.89 -4.31 15.13
C PHE A 107 -8.14 -5.17 15.34
N HIS A 108 -8.56 -5.89 14.30
CA HIS A 108 -9.70 -6.78 14.36
C HIS A 108 -9.52 -7.91 15.39
N PHE A 109 -8.32 -8.50 15.45
CA PHE A 109 -7.99 -9.56 16.40
C PHE A 109 -7.46 -9.04 17.75
N GLY A 110 -7.43 -7.72 17.94
CA GLY A 110 -7.01 -7.12 19.21
C GLY A 110 -5.52 -7.25 19.53
N GLU A 111 -4.67 -7.51 18.54
CA GLU A 111 -3.21 -7.60 18.74
C GLU A 111 -2.61 -6.26 19.17
N TYR A 112 -3.17 -5.16 18.64
CA TYR A 112 -2.76 -3.78 18.96
C TYR A 112 -3.99 -2.87 19.01
N THR A 113 -3.84 -1.72 19.65
CA THR A 113 -4.88 -0.68 19.64
C THR A 113 -4.49 0.46 18.70
N VAL A 114 -5.48 1.24 18.24
CA VAL A 114 -5.21 2.42 17.40
C VAL A 114 -4.34 3.45 18.15
N PRO A 115 -4.58 3.78 19.43
CA PRO A 115 -3.68 4.66 20.19
C PRO A 115 -2.23 4.15 20.25
N GLU A 116 -2.01 2.85 20.42
CA GLU A 116 -0.67 2.24 20.39
C GLU A 116 0.00 2.46 19.04
N ALA A 117 -0.73 2.24 17.94
CA ALA A 117 -0.21 2.45 16.59
C ALA A 117 0.19 3.91 16.36
N LYS A 118 -0.66 4.85 16.75
CA LYS A 118 -0.37 6.28 16.62
C LYS A 118 0.84 6.69 17.44
N ALA A 119 0.97 6.21 18.67
CA ALA A 119 2.11 6.50 19.54
C ALA A 119 3.42 5.94 18.94
N TYR A 120 3.38 4.72 18.43
CA TYR A 120 4.53 4.09 17.79
C TYR A 120 5.01 4.89 16.58
N MET A 121 4.08 5.28 15.70
CA MET A 121 4.40 6.05 14.50
C MET A 121 4.94 7.45 14.86
N ALA A 122 4.34 8.12 15.84
CA ALA A 122 4.80 9.42 16.32
C ALA A 122 6.23 9.34 16.88
N ALA A 123 6.57 8.27 17.61
CA ALA A 123 7.91 8.04 18.12
C ALA A 123 8.96 7.85 17.02
N ARG A 124 8.54 7.49 15.81
CA ARG A 124 9.39 7.35 14.62
C ARG A 124 9.44 8.62 13.77
N GLY A 125 8.92 9.73 14.27
CA GLY A 125 8.93 11.01 13.58
C GLY A 125 7.81 11.22 12.56
N ILE A 126 6.81 10.35 12.55
CA ILE A 126 5.66 10.46 11.65
C ILE A 126 4.62 11.37 12.29
N VAL A 127 4.09 12.33 11.53
CA VAL A 127 2.99 13.19 11.98
C VAL A 127 1.70 12.38 11.86
N VAL A 128 1.01 12.17 12.99
CA VAL A 128 -0.24 11.42 13.05
C VAL A 128 -1.38 12.28 13.55
N ARG A 129 -2.59 11.94 13.15
CA ARG A 129 -3.82 12.60 13.58
C ARG A 129 -4.62 11.76 14.55
#